data_f89e6d41f2017690fc0f8aa6b03fd6b9
#
_entry.id   f89e6d41f2017690fc0f8aa6b03fd6b9
#
_cell.length_a   1.000
_cell.length_b   1.000
_cell.length_c   1.000
_cell.angle_alpha   90.00
_cell.angle_beta   90.00
_cell.angle_gamma   90.00
#
_symmetry.space_group_name_H-M   'P 1'
#
loop_
_entity.id
_entity.type
_entity.pdbx_description
1 polymer ?
#
loop_
_entity_poly.entity_id
_entity_poly.type
_entity_poly.pdbx_seq_one_letter_code
_entity_poly.pdbx_strand_id
1 'polypeptide(L)'
;MADNGPPGLQFEWDADKAQANARDHGVTFEEAQTVFGDPLSRTFPDPDHSVGEERLIDIGSSTRGRVLMVVYAERHGRIRLISCRSVTRQERRYYEEG
;
A
#
# COMPACT_ATOMS: atom_id res chain seq x y z
N MET A 1 13.59 15.48 -3.95
CA MET A 1 12.57 15.00 -3.01
C MET A 1 12.91 13.59 -2.57
N ALA A 2 12.82 13.34 -1.29
CA ALA A 2 13.17 12.03 -0.79
C ALA A 2 12.13 11.00 -1.19
N ASP A 3 12.58 9.87 -1.69
CA ASP A 3 11.73 8.71 -1.92
C ASP A 3 11.52 8.01 -0.57
N ASN A 4 10.27 7.90 -0.13
CA ASN A 4 9.93 7.29 1.16
C ASN A 4 9.84 5.77 1.09
N GLY A 5 9.92 5.20 -0.10
CA GLY A 5 9.88 3.76 -0.26
C GLY A 5 11.27 3.13 -0.14
N PRO A 6 11.33 1.80 -0.11
CA PRO A 6 12.61 1.10 -0.04
C PRO A 6 13.42 1.29 -1.31
N PRO A 7 14.76 1.26 -1.20
CA PRO A 7 15.64 1.40 -2.37
C PRO A 7 15.37 0.30 -3.40
N GLY A 8 15.43 0.68 -4.66
CA GLY A 8 15.25 -0.28 -5.76
C GLY A 8 13.84 -0.43 -6.25
N LEU A 9 12.84 0.06 -5.51
CA LEU A 9 11.45 0.06 -5.94
C LEU A 9 11.08 1.43 -6.49
N GLN A 10 10.35 1.42 -7.60
CA GLN A 10 9.83 2.64 -8.21
C GLN A 10 8.32 2.65 -8.09
N PHE A 11 7.79 3.76 -7.61
CA PHE A 11 6.37 3.92 -7.37
C PHE A 11 5.78 4.96 -8.31
N GLU A 12 4.51 4.76 -8.64
CA GLU A 12 3.75 5.74 -9.40
C GLU A 12 2.32 5.77 -8.91
N TRP A 13 1.61 6.83 -9.19
CA TRP A 13 0.19 6.94 -8.87
C TRP A 13 -0.45 8.10 -9.60
N ASP A 14 -1.77 8.09 -9.61
CA ASP A 14 -2.59 9.17 -10.14
C ASP A 14 -2.73 10.26 -9.07
N ALA A 15 -2.45 11.50 -9.42
CA ALA A 15 -2.46 12.61 -8.45
C ALA A 15 -3.84 12.84 -7.84
N ASP A 16 -4.89 12.70 -8.64
CA ASP A 16 -6.26 12.90 -8.14
C ASP A 16 -6.65 11.80 -7.15
N LYS A 17 -6.24 10.57 -7.43
CA LYS A 17 -6.48 9.46 -6.50
C LYS A 17 -5.70 9.64 -5.22
N ALA A 18 -4.48 10.17 -5.29
CA ALA A 18 -3.70 10.44 -4.10
C ALA A 18 -4.37 11.47 -3.21
N GLN A 19 -4.92 12.54 -3.80
CA GLN A 19 -5.63 13.56 -3.05
C GLN A 19 -6.89 13.00 -2.41
N ALA A 20 -7.66 12.24 -3.18
CA ALA A 20 -8.89 11.63 -2.67
C ALA A 20 -8.57 10.66 -1.53
N ASN A 21 -7.51 9.89 -1.66
CA ASN A 21 -7.13 8.93 -0.63
C ASN A 21 -6.76 9.64 0.67
N ALA A 22 -5.98 10.72 0.58
CA ALA A 22 -5.60 11.49 1.77
C ALA A 22 -6.82 12.11 2.43
N ARG A 23 -7.75 12.64 1.63
CA ARG A 23 -8.98 13.24 2.15
C ARG A 23 -9.88 12.20 2.82
N ASP A 24 -10.07 11.04 2.16
CA ASP A 24 -11.08 10.07 2.60
C ASP A 24 -10.55 9.11 3.68
N HIS A 25 -9.26 8.84 3.67
CA HIS A 25 -8.67 7.85 4.57
C HIS A 25 -7.58 8.40 5.49
N GLY A 26 -7.18 9.65 5.29
CA GLY A 26 -6.13 10.26 6.12
C GLY A 26 -4.74 9.67 5.91
N VAL A 27 -4.50 9.03 4.78
CA VAL A 27 -3.22 8.41 4.46
C VAL A 27 -2.73 8.92 3.11
N THR A 28 -1.50 9.40 3.08
CA THR A 28 -0.87 9.81 1.82
C THR A 28 -0.24 8.62 1.12
N PHE A 29 -0.09 8.70 -0.19
CA PHE A 29 0.62 7.67 -0.93
C PHE A 29 2.12 7.69 -0.63
N GLU A 30 2.65 8.84 -0.23
CA GLU A 30 4.03 8.92 0.25
C GLU A 30 4.23 8.04 1.48
N GLU A 31 3.28 8.05 2.40
CA GLU A 31 3.34 7.14 3.54
C GLU A 31 3.13 5.70 3.12
N ALA A 32 2.20 5.45 2.20
CA ALA A 32 1.91 4.09 1.73
C ALA A 32 3.15 3.39 1.16
N GLN A 33 4.01 4.14 0.47
CA GLN A 33 5.27 3.59 -0.06
C GLN A 33 6.10 2.92 1.02
N THR A 34 6.09 3.48 2.22
CA THR A 34 6.97 3.01 3.28
C THR A 34 6.59 1.62 3.80
N VAL A 35 5.35 1.19 3.56
CA VAL A 35 4.90 -0.15 3.95
C VAL A 35 5.73 -1.23 3.24
N PHE A 36 6.19 -0.94 2.04
CA PHE A 36 6.99 -1.91 1.26
C PHE A 36 8.37 -2.15 1.85
N GLY A 37 8.79 -1.32 2.80
CA GLY A 37 10.03 -1.53 3.53
C GLY A 37 9.86 -2.33 4.81
N ASP A 38 8.65 -2.69 5.18
CA ASP A 38 8.38 -3.50 6.37
C ASP A 38 8.66 -4.97 6.07
N PRO A 39 9.69 -5.59 6.68
CA PRO A 39 10.00 -6.99 6.41
C PRO A 39 8.93 -7.96 6.92
N LEU A 40 8.01 -7.49 7.75
CA LEU A 40 6.92 -8.29 8.29
C LEU A 40 5.62 -8.09 7.53
N SER A 41 5.63 -7.30 6.45
CA SER A 41 4.41 -7.09 5.66
C SER A 41 3.93 -8.39 5.04
N ARG A 42 2.62 -8.48 4.84
CA ARG A 42 2.00 -9.66 4.26
C ARG A 42 1.28 -9.27 2.99
N THR A 43 1.54 -10.02 1.93
CA THR A 43 1.03 -9.72 0.59
C THR A 43 0.10 -10.84 0.14
N PHE A 44 -1.02 -10.47 -0.47
CA PHE A 44 -1.95 -11.44 -1.03
C PHE A 44 -2.70 -10.81 -2.19
N PRO A 45 -3.27 -11.66 -3.09
CA PRO A 45 -4.04 -11.13 -4.21
C PRO A 45 -5.31 -10.45 -3.74
N ASP A 46 -5.74 -9.40 -4.45
CA ASP A 46 -7.01 -8.74 -4.18
C ASP A 46 -8.15 -9.63 -4.71
N PRO A 47 -8.99 -10.20 -3.84
CA PRO A 47 -10.03 -11.13 -4.30
C PRO A 47 -11.14 -10.45 -5.08
N ASP A 48 -11.27 -9.14 -4.95
CA ASP A 48 -12.33 -8.41 -5.63
C ASP A 48 -11.93 -7.95 -7.03
N HIS A 49 -10.72 -8.32 -7.48
CA HIS A 49 -10.22 -7.85 -8.75
C HIS A 49 -9.58 -8.97 -9.55
N SER A 50 -10.30 -9.44 -10.55
CA SER A 50 -9.86 -10.58 -11.33
C SER A 50 -9.84 -10.34 -12.83
N VAL A 51 -10.23 -9.14 -13.28
CA VAL A 51 -10.30 -8.86 -14.72
C VAL A 51 -9.27 -7.81 -15.09
N GLY A 52 -8.45 -8.14 -16.09
CA GLY A 52 -7.41 -7.25 -16.58
C GLY A 52 -6.19 -7.28 -15.70
N GLU A 53 -5.82 -6.15 -15.14
CA GLU A 53 -4.63 -5.99 -14.33
C GLU A 53 -4.77 -6.68 -12.97
N GLU A 54 -3.79 -7.48 -12.61
CA GLU A 54 -3.76 -8.12 -11.31
C GLU A 54 -3.47 -7.10 -10.22
N ARG A 55 -4.33 -7.07 -9.21
CA ARG A 55 -4.13 -6.22 -8.04
C ARG A 55 -3.70 -7.04 -6.85
N LEU A 56 -2.81 -6.44 -6.06
CA LEU A 56 -2.25 -7.04 -4.87
C LEU A 56 -2.58 -6.16 -3.67
N ILE A 57 -2.60 -6.78 -2.50
CA ILE A 57 -2.80 -6.09 -1.23
C ILE A 57 -1.60 -6.37 -0.35
N ASP A 58 -1.06 -5.31 0.23
CA ASP A 58 0.02 -5.41 1.21
C ASP A 58 -0.49 -4.87 2.53
N ILE A 59 -0.31 -5.63 3.61
CA ILE A 59 -0.60 -5.14 4.95
C ILE A 59 0.72 -5.06 5.69
N GLY A 60 1.06 -3.87 6.15
CA GLY A 60 2.32 -3.67 6.85
C GLY A 60 2.36 -2.35 7.59
N SER A 61 3.44 -2.15 8.32
CA SER A 61 3.66 -0.95 9.11
C SER A 61 4.36 0.11 8.30
N SER A 62 3.82 1.33 8.33
CA SER A 62 4.49 2.47 7.72
C SER A 62 5.59 2.98 8.64
N THR A 63 6.45 3.85 8.10
CA THR A 63 7.49 4.49 8.91
C THR A 63 6.93 5.43 9.98
N ARG A 64 5.63 5.75 9.89
CA ARG A 64 4.96 6.52 10.93
C ARG A 64 4.35 5.62 12.01
N GLY A 65 4.58 4.32 11.96
CA GLY A 65 4.11 3.39 12.97
C GLY A 65 2.64 3.00 12.83
N ARG A 66 2.04 3.22 11.67
CA ARG A 66 0.66 2.83 11.43
C ARG A 66 0.61 1.56 10.59
N VAL A 67 -0.25 0.63 10.95
CA VAL A 67 -0.46 -0.55 10.10
C VAL A 67 -1.49 -0.19 9.05
N LEU A 68 -1.10 -0.35 7.79
CA LEU A 68 -1.89 0.09 6.65
C LEU A 68 -2.15 -1.07 5.70
N MET A 69 -3.28 -0.96 4.98
CA MET A 69 -3.57 -1.84 3.85
C MET A 69 -3.36 -1.04 2.57
N VAL A 70 -2.49 -1.52 1.71
CA VAL A 70 -2.14 -0.84 0.45
C VAL A 70 -2.55 -1.72 -0.71
N VAL A 71 -3.38 -1.19 -1.60
CA VAL A 71 -3.77 -1.87 -2.83
C VAL A 71 -2.92 -1.31 -3.96
N TYR A 72 -2.32 -2.20 -4.74
CA TYR A 72 -1.42 -1.79 -5.81
C TYR A 72 -1.41 -2.80 -6.94
N ALA A 73 -0.80 -2.42 -8.04
CA ALA A 73 -0.55 -3.29 -9.17
C ALA A 73 0.89 -3.09 -9.63
N GLU A 74 1.46 -4.11 -10.26
CA GLU A 74 2.77 -3.97 -10.89
C GLU A 74 2.60 -3.67 -12.36
N ARG A 75 3.26 -2.62 -12.83
CA ARG A 75 3.22 -2.18 -14.22
C ARG A 75 4.61 -1.84 -14.68
N HIS A 76 5.07 -2.53 -15.72
CA HIS A 76 6.35 -2.20 -16.35
C HIS A 76 7.49 -2.07 -15.34
N GLY A 77 7.51 -2.96 -14.34
CA GLY A 77 8.53 -2.94 -13.31
C GLY A 77 8.33 -1.89 -12.22
N ARG A 78 7.19 -1.20 -12.22
CA ARG A 78 6.86 -0.19 -11.23
C ARG A 78 5.68 -0.62 -10.40
N ILE A 79 5.62 -0.10 -9.19
CA ILE A 79 4.49 -0.33 -8.29
C ILE A 79 3.53 0.84 -8.43
N ARG A 80 2.33 0.57 -8.93
CA ARG A 80 1.30 1.59 -9.05
C ARG A 80 0.38 1.51 -7.87
N LEU A 81 0.42 2.55 -7.03
CA LEU A 81 -0.44 2.62 -5.85
C LEU A 81 -1.86 2.99 -6.27
N ILE A 82 -2.84 2.29 -5.70
CA ILE A 82 -4.24 2.47 -6.07
C ILE A 82 -5.04 3.02 -4.90
N SER A 83 -4.85 2.46 -3.70
CA SER A 83 -5.50 2.98 -2.50
C SER A 83 -4.74 2.55 -1.26
N CYS A 84 -4.98 3.25 -0.16
CA CYS A 84 -4.35 2.93 1.11
C CYS A 84 -5.24 3.43 2.24
N ARG A 85 -5.39 2.60 3.26
CA ARG A 85 -6.16 2.97 4.45
C ARG A 85 -5.58 2.28 5.68
N SER A 86 -5.98 2.78 6.84
CA SER A 86 -5.66 2.08 8.09
C SER A 86 -6.41 0.76 8.15
N VAL A 87 -5.83 -0.22 8.82
CA VAL A 87 -6.43 -1.55 8.93
C VAL A 87 -7.53 -1.57 9.97
N THR A 88 -8.45 -2.54 9.82
CA THR A 88 -9.41 -2.88 10.87
C THR A 88 -8.69 -3.67 11.96
N ARG A 89 -9.38 -3.89 13.08
CA ARG A 89 -8.83 -4.69 14.16
C ARG A 89 -8.51 -6.11 13.71
N GLN A 90 -9.39 -6.71 12.90
CA GLN A 90 -9.18 -8.06 12.39
C GLN A 90 -7.98 -8.12 11.45
N GLU A 91 -7.82 -7.11 10.60
CA GLU A 91 -6.69 -7.04 9.68
C GLU A 91 -5.38 -6.84 10.45
N ARG A 92 -5.40 -6.02 11.51
CA ARG A 92 -4.22 -5.84 12.34
C ARG A 92 -3.82 -7.16 13.00
N ARG A 93 -4.80 -7.92 13.47
CA ARG A 93 -4.54 -9.23 14.07
C ARG A 93 -3.88 -10.17 13.07
N TYR A 94 -4.39 -10.18 11.84
CA TYR A 94 -3.80 -10.97 10.76
C TYR A 94 -2.33 -10.61 10.55
N TYR A 95 -2.02 -9.32 10.53
CA TYR A 95 -0.65 -8.85 10.39
C TYR A 95 0.22 -9.27 11.57
N GLU A 96 -0.29 -9.12 12.79
CA GLU A 96 0.48 -9.40 14.00
C GLU A 96 0.73 -10.89 14.20
N GLU A 97 -0.16 -11.74 13.74
CA GLU A 97 -0.02 -13.19 13.86
C GLU A 97 0.92 -13.79 12.81
N GLY A 98 1.20 -13.03 11.79
CA GLY A 98 2.02 -13.43 10.67
C GLY A 98 3.33 -14.02 11.01
#